data_fea95736ea42261ed2392bdcad9a17da
#
_entry.id   fea95736ea42261ed2392bdcad9a17da
#
_cell.length_a   1.000
_cell.length_b   1.000
_cell.length_c   1.000
_cell.angle_alpha   90.00
_cell.angle_beta   90.00
_cell.angle_gamma   90.00
#
_symmetry.space_group_name_H-M   'P 1'
#
loop_
_entity.id
_entity.type
_entity.pdbx_description
1 polymer ?
#
loop_
_entity_poly.entity_id
_entity_poly.type
_entity_poly.pdbx_seq_one_letter_code
_entity_poly.pdbx_strand_id
1 'polypeptide(L)'
;MPRPPETLLWTNGLGTGFPRGVQTLTVEAGGTCGLEILGSRQAHHLALGSVSYGYQPGPILGGELWYQRNWELRAELFGGAQFSPVDDWLVGLTPHLRYNFPTGTRWVPFVDGGAGVTATDIGQPDLSSTFEFNVTGGVGVHWFVRDRLALTAEARYLHMSDAGITSPNFGVNGVTGLIGLTWFF
;
A
#
# COMPACT_ATOMS: atom_id res chain seq x y z
N MET A 1 3.33 -12.14 -38.30
CA MET A 1 3.23 -12.73 -36.97
C MET A 1 1.89 -12.30 -36.39
N PRO A 2 1.02 -13.20 -35.96
CA PRO A 2 -0.21 -12.82 -35.27
C PRO A 2 0.18 -12.12 -33.96
N ARG A 3 -0.47 -11.00 -33.63
CA ARG A 3 -0.35 -10.37 -32.33
C ARG A 3 -0.72 -11.41 -31.27
N PRO A 4 0.05 -11.53 -30.16
CA PRO A 4 -0.41 -12.33 -29.04
C PRO A 4 -1.80 -11.85 -28.64
N PRO A 5 -2.68 -12.76 -28.20
CA PRO A 5 -4.02 -12.36 -27.77
C PRO A 5 -3.89 -11.26 -26.72
N GLU A 6 -4.56 -10.13 -26.95
CA GLU A 6 -4.68 -9.10 -25.93
C GLU A 6 -5.22 -9.79 -24.68
N THR A 7 -4.41 -9.89 -23.64
CA THR A 7 -4.87 -10.37 -22.35
C THR A 7 -5.97 -9.43 -21.92
N LEU A 8 -7.20 -9.92 -21.92
CA LEU A 8 -8.34 -9.15 -21.47
C LEU A 8 -8.07 -8.78 -20.01
N LEU A 9 -7.90 -7.51 -19.74
CA LEU A 9 -7.67 -7.01 -18.38
C LEU A 9 -8.86 -7.29 -17.46
N TRP A 10 -10.04 -7.42 -18.04
CA TRP A 10 -11.31 -7.61 -17.34
C TRP A 10 -11.95 -8.94 -17.71
N THR A 11 -12.56 -9.59 -16.74
CA THR A 11 -13.25 -10.89 -16.98
C THR A 11 -14.47 -10.75 -17.90
N ASN A 12 -15.31 -9.72 -17.68
CA ASN A 12 -16.53 -9.46 -18.45
C ASN A 12 -16.78 -7.97 -18.70
N GLY A 13 -15.71 -7.18 -18.91
CA GLY A 13 -15.77 -5.72 -19.08
C GLY A 13 -15.30 -4.94 -17.87
N LEU A 14 -15.24 -3.65 -18.00
CA LEU A 14 -14.64 -2.73 -17.03
C LEU A 14 -15.21 -2.93 -15.61
N GLY A 15 -14.32 -3.13 -14.64
CA GLY A 15 -14.68 -3.23 -13.23
C GLY A 15 -15.24 -4.58 -12.77
N THR A 16 -15.30 -5.57 -13.64
CA THR A 16 -15.88 -6.91 -13.30
C THR A 16 -14.87 -7.86 -12.63
N GLY A 17 -13.65 -7.40 -12.41
CA GLY A 17 -12.57 -8.16 -11.78
C GLY A 17 -11.45 -8.53 -12.72
N PHE A 18 -10.30 -8.79 -12.14
CA PHE A 18 -9.06 -9.06 -12.86
C PHE A 18 -8.90 -10.56 -13.08
N PRO A 19 -8.62 -11.02 -14.31
CA PRO A 19 -8.24 -12.41 -14.53
C PRO A 19 -6.90 -12.73 -13.86
N ARG A 20 -6.64 -14.01 -13.66
CA ARG A 20 -5.35 -14.47 -13.18
C ARG A 20 -4.22 -14.00 -14.10
N GLY A 21 -3.12 -13.54 -13.51
CA GLY A 21 -1.92 -13.13 -14.23
C GLY A 21 -1.85 -11.64 -14.53
N VAL A 22 -2.89 -10.86 -14.25
CA VAL A 22 -2.84 -9.40 -14.34
C VAL A 22 -1.79 -8.89 -13.36
N GLN A 23 -0.97 -7.96 -13.85
CA GLN A 23 0.09 -7.30 -13.12
C GLN A 23 -0.23 -5.83 -12.95
N THR A 24 0.31 -5.23 -11.90
CA THR A 24 0.15 -3.79 -11.64
C THR A 24 1.49 -3.14 -11.36
N LEU A 25 1.63 -1.90 -11.79
CA LEU A 25 2.68 -0.99 -11.36
C LEU A 25 2.01 0.25 -10.82
N THR A 26 2.25 0.56 -9.54
CA THR A 26 1.68 1.73 -8.89
C THR A 26 2.78 2.69 -8.46
N VAL A 27 2.57 3.99 -8.68
CA VAL A 27 3.42 5.07 -8.14
C VAL A 27 2.51 6.01 -7.36
N GLU A 28 2.83 6.22 -6.08
CA GLU A 28 2.03 7.03 -5.17
C GLU A 28 2.89 8.01 -4.40
N ALA A 29 2.29 9.11 -3.97
CA ALA A 29 2.88 10.06 -3.06
C ALA A 29 1.82 10.56 -2.07
N GLY A 30 2.28 11.00 -0.91
CA GLY A 30 1.40 11.53 0.14
C GLY A 30 2.13 11.76 1.44
N GLY A 31 1.45 11.55 2.55
CA GLY A 31 2.07 11.78 3.86
C GLY A 31 1.35 11.07 5.00
N THR A 32 2.05 11.03 6.12
CA THR A 32 1.58 10.44 7.38
C THR A 32 1.34 11.56 8.39
N CYS A 33 0.13 11.58 8.96
CA CYS A 33 -0.16 12.26 10.21
C CYS A 33 0.25 11.36 11.36
N GLY A 34 1.28 11.71 12.11
CA GLY A 34 1.73 10.99 13.28
C GLY A 34 0.69 10.99 14.40
N LEU A 35 0.64 9.90 15.16
CA LEU A 35 -0.26 9.70 16.30
C LEU A 35 0.52 9.30 17.54
N GLU A 36 0.26 9.96 18.66
CA GLU A 36 0.79 9.61 19.98
C GLU A 36 -0.07 8.53 20.63
N ILE A 37 -0.02 7.30 20.07
CA ILE A 37 -0.77 6.14 20.53
C ILE A 37 0.12 4.92 20.71
N LEU A 38 -0.35 3.88 21.36
CA LEU A 38 0.35 2.62 21.62
C LEU A 38 1.73 2.78 22.29
N GLY A 39 1.93 3.89 23.00
CA GLY A 39 3.19 4.20 23.70
C GLY A 39 4.08 5.22 23.02
N SER A 40 3.85 5.56 21.77
CA SER A 40 4.55 6.63 21.04
C SER A 40 4.54 7.94 21.82
N ARG A 41 5.69 8.57 21.92
CA ARG A 41 5.91 9.79 22.72
C ARG A 41 5.75 11.07 21.91
N GLN A 42 5.87 10.96 20.58
CA GLN A 42 5.82 12.08 19.66
C GLN A 42 4.98 11.72 18.43
N ALA A 43 4.36 12.73 17.85
CA ALA A 43 3.68 12.61 16.57
C ALA A 43 4.66 12.83 15.43
N HIS A 44 4.98 11.76 14.69
CA HIS A 44 5.91 11.78 13.57
C HIS A 44 5.19 12.04 12.24
N HIS A 45 5.35 13.26 11.70
CA HIS A 45 4.74 13.65 10.43
C HIS A 45 5.71 13.40 9.27
N LEU A 46 5.27 12.61 8.28
CA LEU A 46 6.12 12.14 7.18
C LEU A 46 5.57 12.61 5.83
N ALA A 47 6.46 12.92 4.90
CA ALA A 47 6.18 12.99 3.48
C ALA A 47 6.71 11.71 2.82
N LEU A 48 5.87 11.00 2.07
CA LEU A 48 6.18 9.67 1.53
C LEU A 48 5.96 9.62 0.03
N GLY A 49 6.80 8.82 -0.64
CA GLY A 49 6.59 8.34 -2.00
C GLY A 49 6.79 6.85 -2.07
N SER A 50 6.08 6.17 -2.95
CA SER A 50 6.23 4.73 -3.13
C SER A 50 6.10 4.29 -4.58
N VAL A 51 6.74 3.15 -4.87
CA VAL A 51 6.55 2.38 -6.09
C VAL A 51 6.24 0.95 -5.69
N SER A 52 5.20 0.37 -6.28
CA SER A 52 4.85 -1.00 -5.99
C SER A 52 4.52 -1.79 -7.25
N TYR A 53 4.87 -3.07 -7.20
CA TYR A 53 4.51 -4.07 -8.21
C TYR A 53 3.55 -5.08 -7.61
N GLY A 54 2.46 -5.35 -8.31
CA GLY A 54 1.41 -6.28 -7.91
C GLY A 54 1.18 -7.40 -8.94
N TYR A 55 0.67 -8.51 -8.46
CA TYR A 55 0.33 -9.70 -9.26
C TYR A 55 -0.96 -10.32 -8.76
N GLN A 56 -1.88 -10.66 -9.67
CA GLN A 56 -3.14 -11.35 -9.39
C GLN A 56 -2.95 -12.88 -9.52
N PRO A 57 -2.77 -13.62 -8.41
CA PRO A 57 -2.40 -15.05 -8.47
C PRO A 57 -3.57 -15.98 -8.80
N GLY A 58 -4.80 -15.53 -8.62
CA GLY A 58 -5.97 -16.37 -8.67
C GLY A 58 -7.17 -15.80 -9.39
N PRO A 59 -8.23 -16.61 -9.55
CA PRO A 59 -9.50 -16.15 -10.12
C PRO A 59 -10.22 -15.22 -9.15
N ILE A 60 -11.30 -14.60 -9.66
CA ILE A 60 -12.29 -13.91 -8.83
C ILE A 60 -12.93 -14.90 -7.87
N LEU A 61 -12.98 -14.57 -6.59
CA LEU A 61 -13.67 -15.35 -5.58
C LEU A 61 -15.03 -14.72 -5.27
N GLY A 62 -16.01 -15.55 -4.90
CA GLY A 62 -17.34 -15.10 -4.50
C GLY A 62 -18.42 -15.18 -5.60
N GLY A 63 -18.08 -15.63 -6.81
CA GLY A 63 -19.04 -15.79 -7.91
C GLY A 63 -19.80 -14.50 -8.22
N GLU A 64 -21.15 -14.55 -8.30
CA GLU A 64 -22.03 -13.41 -8.54
C GLU A 64 -22.43 -12.64 -7.25
N LEU A 65 -21.79 -12.94 -6.12
CA LEU A 65 -22.12 -12.32 -4.86
C LEU A 65 -21.59 -10.88 -4.81
N TRP A 66 -22.27 -9.99 -4.05
CA TRP A 66 -21.90 -8.58 -3.89
C TRP A 66 -20.49 -8.36 -3.32
N TYR A 67 -19.89 -9.39 -2.71
CA TYR A 67 -18.54 -9.40 -2.17
C TYR A 67 -17.53 -10.13 -3.08
N GLN A 68 -17.72 -10.15 -4.39
CA GLN A 68 -16.69 -10.61 -5.34
C GLN A 68 -15.36 -9.92 -5.03
N ARG A 69 -14.26 -10.67 -5.13
CA ARG A 69 -12.94 -10.16 -4.80
C ARG A 69 -11.82 -10.85 -5.56
N ASN A 70 -10.77 -10.09 -5.84
CA ASN A 70 -9.52 -10.60 -6.34
C ASN A 70 -8.42 -10.40 -5.31
N TRP A 71 -7.62 -11.43 -5.13
CA TRP A 71 -6.36 -11.31 -4.41
C TRP A 71 -5.29 -10.66 -5.27
N GLU A 72 -4.49 -9.80 -4.67
CA GLU A 72 -3.28 -9.24 -5.25
C GLU A 72 -2.14 -9.37 -4.25
N LEU A 73 -1.04 -9.99 -4.69
CA LEU A 73 0.22 -9.96 -3.98
C LEU A 73 1.00 -8.75 -4.48
N ARG A 74 1.42 -7.88 -3.59
CA ARG A 74 2.08 -6.61 -3.93
C ARG A 74 3.38 -6.48 -3.14
N ALA A 75 4.44 -6.01 -3.78
CA ALA A 75 5.67 -5.58 -3.12
C ALA A 75 5.80 -4.06 -3.30
N GLU A 76 5.94 -3.34 -2.20
CA GLU A 76 6.07 -1.89 -2.16
C GLU A 76 7.45 -1.48 -1.67
N LEU A 77 8.17 -0.69 -2.45
CA LEU A 77 9.31 0.11 -2.02
C LEU A 77 8.81 1.52 -1.72
N PHE A 78 8.99 2.00 -0.52
CA PHE A 78 8.63 3.35 -0.14
C PHE A 78 9.81 4.10 0.48
N GLY A 79 9.77 5.40 0.44
CA GLY A 79 10.75 6.25 1.10
C GLY A 79 10.21 7.66 1.28
N GLY A 80 10.90 8.42 2.13
CA GLY A 80 10.48 9.78 2.42
C GLY A 80 11.27 10.43 3.53
N ALA A 81 10.71 11.51 4.03
CA ALA A 81 11.29 12.29 5.09
C ALA A 81 10.25 12.60 6.17
N GLN A 82 10.68 12.54 7.41
CA GLN A 82 10.03 13.19 8.53
C GLN A 82 10.33 14.68 8.45
N PHE A 83 9.31 15.50 8.65
CA PHE A 83 9.46 16.96 8.72
C PHE A 83 9.00 17.54 10.07
N SER A 84 8.56 16.70 10.99
CA SER A 84 8.19 17.02 12.36
C SER A 84 8.15 15.74 13.20
N PRO A 85 8.70 15.72 14.41
CA PRO A 85 9.27 16.86 15.17
C PRO A 85 10.66 17.29 14.73
N VAL A 86 11.43 16.43 14.06
CA VAL A 86 12.79 16.68 13.58
C VAL A 86 12.89 16.18 12.15
N ASP A 87 13.82 16.71 11.36
CA ASP A 87 14.05 16.24 9.99
C ASP A 87 14.85 14.93 10.01
N ASP A 88 14.21 13.84 9.56
CA ASP A 88 14.79 12.51 9.46
C ASP A 88 14.37 11.85 8.14
N TRP A 89 15.05 10.79 7.74
CA TRP A 89 14.71 10.03 6.54
C TRP A 89 14.21 8.62 6.87
N LEU A 90 13.52 8.00 5.92
CA LEU A 90 13.15 6.60 5.98
C LEU A 90 13.07 5.99 4.58
N VAL A 91 13.36 4.70 4.50
CA VAL A 91 13.16 3.87 3.31
C VAL A 91 12.77 2.47 3.74
N GLY A 92 11.79 1.86 3.08
CA GLY A 92 11.31 0.53 3.47
C GLY A 92 10.83 -0.30 2.30
N LEU A 93 10.74 -1.60 2.56
CA LEU A 93 10.19 -2.60 1.66
C LEU A 93 9.10 -3.38 2.38
N THR A 94 7.90 -3.42 1.81
CA THR A 94 6.74 -4.07 2.42
C THR A 94 6.04 -4.96 1.40
N PRO A 95 6.04 -6.27 1.59
CA PRO A 95 5.07 -7.15 0.94
C PRO A 95 3.67 -6.91 1.51
N HIS A 96 2.69 -6.87 0.62
CA HIS A 96 1.27 -6.65 0.93
C HIS A 96 0.40 -7.75 0.36
N LEU A 97 -0.72 -7.95 1.01
CA LEU A 97 -1.85 -8.66 0.50
C LEU A 97 -3.01 -7.69 0.34
N ARG A 98 -3.49 -7.55 -0.88
CA ARG A 98 -4.62 -6.68 -1.23
C ARG A 98 -5.80 -7.51 -1.67
N TYR A 99 -7.00 -7.09 -1.28
CA TYR A 99 -8.27 -7.56 -1.81
C TYR A 99 -8.94 -6.45 -2.62
N ASN A 100 -9.10 -6.67 -3.91
CA ASN A 100 -9.87 -5.81 -4.78
C ASN A 100 -11.32 -6.29 -4.83
N PHE A 101 -12.27 -5.37 -4.75
CA PHE A 101 -13.70 -5.62 -4.78
C PHE A 101 -14.28 -5.12 -6.11
N PRO A 102 -14.47 -6.01 -7.12
CA PRO A 102 -15.07 -5.64 -8.39
C PRO A 102 -16.49 -5.12 -8.21
N THR A 103 -16.82 -4.00 -8.82
CA THR A 103 -18.14 -3.37 -8.73
C THR A 103 -18.90 -3.37 -10.04
N GLY A 104 -18.26 -3.82 -11.14
CA GLY A 104 -18.81 -3.66 -12.49
C GLY A 104 -18.79 -2.21 -13.00
N THR A 105 -18.08 -1.33 -12.32
CA THR A 105 -17.94 0.09 -12.65
C THR A 105 -16.48 0.51 -12.74
N ARG A 106 -16.22 1.80 -12.99
CA ARG A 106 -14.86 2.38 -12.98
C ARG A 106 -14.22 2.45 -11.58
N TRP A 107 -14.99 2.20 -10.52
CA TRP A 107 -14.53 2.24 -9.14
C TRP A 107 -14.31 0.83 -8.63
N VAL A 108 -13.09 0.51 -8.26
CA VAL A 108 -12.72 -0.78 -7.65
C VAL A 108 -12.14 -0.50 -6.28
N PRO A 109 -12.95 -0.56 -5.22
CA PRO A 109 -12.46 -0.47 -3.85
C PRO A 109 -11.52 -1.64 -3.51
N PHE A 110 -10.64 -1.42 -2.54
CA PHE A 110 -9.79 -2.46 -2.00
C PHE A 110 -9.54 -2.30 -0.51
N VAL A 111 -9.14 -3.39 0.13
CA VAL A 111 -8.50 -3.40 1.44
C VAL A 111 -7.09 -3.95 1.27
N ASP A 112 -6.16 -3.46 2.05
CA ASP A 112 -4.75 -3.75 1.92
C ASP A 112 -4.12 -3.97 3.30
N GLY A 113 -3.15 -4.87 3.39
CA GLY A 113 -2.38 -5.08 4.59
C GLY A 113 -1.02 -5.66 4.29
N GLY A 114 -0.01 -5.23 5.01
CA GLY A 114 1.36 -5.65 4.79
C GLY A 114 2.22 -5.58 6.05
N ALA A 115 3.34 -6.29 6.01
CA ALA A 115 4.38 -6.23 7.01
C ALA A 115 5.74 -6.32 6.33
N GLY A 116 6.68 -5.49 6.74
CA GLY A 116 7.97 -5.39 6.08
C GLY A 116 9.04 -4.79 6.99
N VAL A 117 10.04 -4.18 6.36
CA VAL A 117 11.20 -3.61 7.03
C VAL A 117 11.43 -2.18 6.58
N THR A 118 11.98 -1.38 7.48
CA THR A 118 12.29 0.03 7.24
C THR A 118 13.69 0.33 7.80
N ALA A 119 14.49 1.05 7.05
CA ALA A 119 15.66 1.73 7.55
C ALA A 119 15.33 3.21 7.76
N THR A 120 15.76 3.79 8.88
CA THR A 120 15.46 5.17 9.24
C THR A 120 16.51 5.73 10.19
N ASP A 121 16.61 7.04 10.29
CA ASP A 121 17.35 7.75 11.34
C ASP A 121 16.42 8.43 12.37
N ILE A 122 15.10 8.19 12.28
CA ILE A 122 14.17 8.57 13.36
C ILE A 122 14.66 7.90 14.66
N GLY A 123 14.98 8.71 15.64
CA GLY A 123 15.63 8.26 16.86
C GLY A 123 14.76 8.37 18.10
N GLN A 124 15.43 8.60 19.23
CA GLN A 124 14.76 8.79 20.52
C GLN A 124 13.84 10.02 20.52
N PRO A 125 12.73 9.97 21.29
CA PRO A 125 12.45 8.95 22.32
C PRO A 125 11.79 7.67 21.80
N ASP A 126 11.31 7.60 20.54
CA ASP A 126 10.40 6.56 20.10
C ASP A 126 11.12 5.35 19.49
N LEU A 127 12.27 5.56 18.82
CA LEU A 127 13.07 4.50 18.24
C LEU A 127 14.52 4.57 18.74
N SER A 128 15.23 3.45 18.75
CA SER A 128 16.66 3.36 19.14
C SER A 128 17.48 2.54 18.15
N SER A 129 16.89 2.13 17.05
CA SER A 129 17.52 1.34 15.99
C SER A 129 17.36 2.06 14.65
N THR A 130 18.32 1.86 13.75
CA THR A 130 18.20 2.27 12.35
C THR A 130 17.43 1.25 11.50
N PHE A 131 17.13 0.09 12.06
CA PHE A 131 16.35 -0.97 11.41
C PHE A 131 15.08 -1.23 12.22
N GLU A 132 13.95 -1.09 11.55
CA GLU A 132 12.62 -1.26 12.14
C GLU A 132 11.79 -2.24 11.29
N PHE A 133 10.89 -2.96 11.92
CA PHE A 133 9.79 -3.60 11.22
C PHE A 133 8.69 -2.57 10.97
N ASN A 134 7.98 -2.70 9.86
CA ASN A 134 6.77 -1.92 9.62
C ASN A 134 5.57 -2.86 9.44
N VAL A 135 4.42 -2.41 9.91
CA VAL A 135 3.12 -3.05 9.71
C VAL A 135 2.15 -1.99 9.22
N THR A 136 1.39 -2.32 8.20
CA THR A 136 0.42 -1.39 7.62
C THR A 136 -0.88 -2.10 7.27
N GLY A 137 -1.98 -1.37 7.34
CA GLY A 137 -3.28 -1.86 6.93
C GLY A 137 -4.23 -0.72 6.63
N GLY A 138 -4.99 -0.84 5.56
CA GLY A 138 -5.82 0.26 5.10
C GLY A 138 -6.86 -0.11 4.07
N VAL A 139 -7.44 0.93 3.50
CA VAL A 139 -8.47 0.86 2.48
C VAL A 139 -8.14 1.84 1.37
N GLY A 140 -8.61 1.55 0.17
CA GLY A 140 -8.42 2.47 -0.95
C GLY A 140 -9.38 2.18 -2.09
N VAL A 141 -9.15 2.89 -3.18
CA VAL A 141 -9.95 2.78 -4.39
C VAL A 141 -9.11 3.04 -5.63
N HIS A 142 -9.30 2.23 -6.65
CA HIS A 142 -8.88 2.49 -8.02
C HIS A 142 -10.03 3.13 -8.79
N TRP A 143 -9.82 4.31 -9.33
CA TRP A 143 -10.74 4.94 -10.28
C TRP A 143 -10.14 4.84 -11.69
N PHE A 144 -10.69 3.97 -12.52
CA PHE A 144 -10.21 3.72 -13.88
C PHE A 144 -10.53 4.89 -14.80
N VAL A 145 -9.51 5.68 -15.12
CA VAL A 145 -9.59 6.77 -16.11
C VAL A 145 -9.49 6.24 -17.55
N ARG A 146 -8.82 5.09 -17.72
CA ARG A 146 -8.74 4.29 -18.95
C ARG A 146 -8.77 2.80 -18.57
N ASP A 147 -8.95 1.92 -19.54
CA ASP A 147 -9.06 0.47 -19.32
C ASP A 147 -7.88 -0.13 -18.54
N ARG A 148 -6.68 0.44 -18.69
CA ARG A 148 -5.44 -0.04 -18.06
C ARG A 148 -4.78 0.98 -17.13
N LEU A 149 -5.45 2.09 -16.84
CA LEU A 149 -4.90 3.15 -16.01
C LEU A 149 -5.95 3.62 -15.00
N ALA A 150 -5.60 3.54 -13.73
CA ALA A 150 -6.41 4.07 -12.65
C ALA A 150 -5.68 5.19 -11.90
N LEU A 151 -6.45 6.19 -11.45
CA LEU A 151 -6.09 7.02 -10.32
C LEU A 151 -6.37 6.20 -9.07
N THR A 152 -5.38 6.10 -8.17
CA THR A 152 -5.47 5.32 -6.95
C THR A 152 -5.38 6.25 -5.76
N ALA A 153 -6.27 6.06 -4.79
CA ALA A 153 -6.22 6.75 -3.49
C ALA A 153 -6.29 5.70 -2.38
N GLU A 154 -5.45 5.87 -1.36
CA GLU A 154 -5.32 4.94 -0.24
C GLU A 154 -5.21 5.70 1.08
N ALA A 155 -5.87 5.19 2.12
CA ALA A 155 -5.68 5.61 3.50
C ALA A 155 -5.34 4.39 4.34
N ARG A 156 -4.19 4.43 5.05
CA ARG A 156 -3.70 3.29 5.83
C ARG A 156 -3.10 3.73 7.16
N TYR A 157 -3.19 2.87 8.15
CA TYR A 157 -2.44 2.96 9.37
C TYR A 157 -1.01 2.44 9.13
N LEU A 158 -0.03 3.12 9.68
CA LEU A 158 1.39 2.73 9.67
C LEU A 158 1.88 2.60 11.12
N HIS A 159 2.52 1.48 11.41
CA HIS A 159 3.27 1.26 12.64
C HIS A 159 4.69 0.84 12.29
N MET A 160 5.69 1.44 12.96
CA MET A 160 7.11 1.04 12.86
C MET A 160 7.69 0.83 14.26
N SER A 161 8.41 -0.26 14.45
CA SER A 161 9.13 -0.58 15.70
C SER A 161 10.11 -1.73 15.46
N ASP A 162 11.13 -1.86 16.28
CA ASP A 162 12.07 -2.99 16.22
C ASP A 162 11.59 -4.24 17.00
N ALA A 163 10.30 -4.31 17.33
CA ALA A 163 9.70 -5.39 18.12
C ALA A 163 10.33 -5.59 19.52
N GLY A 164 10.94 -4.55 20.09
CA GLY A 164 11.55 -4.59 21.42
C GLY A 164 12.97 -5.17 21.44
N ILE A 165 13.66 -5.21 20.30
CA ILE A 165 15.06 -5.64 20.22
C ILE A 165 15.97 -4.62 20.94
N THR A 166 15.67 -3.33 20.79
CA THR A 166 16.38 -2.24 21.48
C THR A 166 15.48 -1.50 22.47
N SER A 167 16.06 -0.60 23.27
CA SER A 167 15.32 0.24 24.22
C SER A 167 15.92 1.64 24.29
N PRO A 168 15.08 2.72 24.28
CA PRO A 168 13.61 2.71 24.22
C PRO A 168 13.10 2.30 22.83
N ASN A 169 11.92 1.66 22.79
CA ASN A 169 11.21 1.34 21.55
C ASN A 169 9.70 1.49 21.81
N PHE A 170 9.21 2.72 21.66
CA PHE A 170 7.78 3.06 21.81
C PHE A 170 7.04 3.02 20.49
N GLY A 171 7.78 2.97 19.39
CA GLY A 171 7.26 2.87 18.03
C GLY A 171 6.76 4.19 17.45
N VAL A 172 6.73 4.25 16.14
CA VAL A 172 6.14 5.35 15.36
C VAL A 172 4.79 4.89 14.83
N ASN A 173 3.75 5.68 15.07
CA ASN A 173 2.38 5.38 14.66
C ASN A 173 1.80 6.54 13.85
N GLY A 174 1.00 6.24 12.83
CA GLY A 174 0.34 7.28 12.06
C GLY A 174 -0.72 6.80 11.08
N VAL A 175 -1.49 7.74 10.58
CA VAL A 175 -2.40 7.53 9.45
C VAL A 175 -1.79 8.16 8.21
N THR A 176 -1.60 7.35 7.18
CA THR A 176 -0.99 7.73 5.90
C THR A 176 -2.07 7.85 4.84
N GLY A 177 -2.08 8.98 4.12
CA GLY A 177 -2.86 9.16 2.91
C GLY A 177 -1.95 9.17 1.70
N LEU A 178 -2.25 8.38 0.67
CA LEU A 178 -1.52 8.30 -0.58
C LEU A 178 -2.45 8.51 -1.77
N ILE A 179 -1.92 9.12 -2.81
CA ILE A 179 -2.59 9.25 -4.12
C ILE A 179 -1.57 9.01 -5.23
N GLY A 180 -2.00 8.36 -6.31
CA GLY A 180 -1.11 8.05 -7.40
C GLY A 180 -1.77 7.41 -8.60
N LEU A 181 -0.97 6.79 -9.43
CA LEU A 181 -1.39 6.12 -10.66
C LEU A 181 -1.04 4.64 -10.61
N THR A 182 -1.97 3.80 -11.02
CA THR A 182 -1.77 2.37 -11.19
C THR A 182 -1.98 1.99 -12.66
N TRP A 183 -0.96 1.38 -13.26
CA TRP A 183 -1.02 0.75 -14.58
C TRP A 183 -1.28 -0.75 -14.39
N PHE A 184 -2.20 -1.26 -15.19
CA PHE A 184 -2.59 -2.68 -15.24
C PHE A 184 -2.16 -3.29 -16.57
N PHE A 185 -1.53 -4.47 -16.58
CA PHE A 185 -1.02 -5.13 -17.79
C PHE A 185 -0.95 -6.67 -17.66
#